data_67638483b34ce9c6268b7a0b41104174
#
_entry.id   67638483b34ce9c6268b7a0b41104174
#
_cell.length_a   1.000
_cell.length_b   1.000
_cell.length_c   1.000
_cell.angle_alpha   90.00
_cell.angle_beta   90.00
_cell.angle_gamma   90.00
#
_symmetry.space_group_name_H-M   'P 1'
#
loop_
_entity.id
_entity.type
_entity.pdbx_description
1 polymer ?
#
loop_
_entity_poly.entity_id
_entity_poly.type
_entity_poly.pdbx_seq_one_letter_code
_entity_poly.pdbx_strand_id
1 'polypeptide(L)'
;MKAKFLALYLLLFSFSLHAENVLRVSAIPDEVPTELARKFAPLGQYLEKEIGMKVEWTPVTDYAAVVEALAAKKIDLAWLGGFTFVQARLRTGNAIPIVQREEDEKFTSKFITSVNSGINKLEDLKGRTFTFGSVSSTSGSLMPRYFLLQHGLNPERDFKRVAYSGAHDATAAWVAAGKADAGVLNASVWEKLAESGKVDTKQVKVFWTTPPYYDYNWTVRGDLDPAVVKKLTEAFLKLDPNNPEHKEIMALQRASRFIPTKPENYKSTEEAARSAGLLK
;
A
#
# COMPACT_ATOMS: atom_id res chain seq x y z
N MET A 1 -63.16 46.78 -27.39
CA MET A 1 -61.71 46.69 -27.03
C MET A 1 -61.43 45.28 -26.50
N LYS A 2 -60.75 44.43 -27.25
CA LYS A 2 -60.47 43.04 -26.87
C LYS A 2 -58.97 42.95 -26.47
N ALA A 3 -58.71 42.76 -25.16
CA ALA A 3 -57.34 42.50 -24.67
C ALA A 3 -56.95 41.06 -24.93
N LYS A 4 -55.85 40.87 -25.69
CA LYS A 4 -55.24 39.57 -25.92
C LYS A 4 -54.21 39.31 -24.82
N PHE A 5 -54.45 38.35 -23.94
CA PHE A 5 -53.47 37.82 -22.99
C PHE A 5 -52.51 36.90 -23.77
N LEU A 6 -51.23 37.29 -23.83
CA LEU A 6 -50.15 36.48 -24.37
C LEU A 6 -49.54 35.72 -23.20
N ALA A 7 -49.80 34.41 -23.08
CA ALA A 7 -49.19 33.53 -22.06
C ALA A 7 -47.78 33.14 -22.55
N LEU A 8 -46.76 33.67 -21.89
CA LEU A 8 -45.36 33.33 -22.15
C LEU A 8 -45.02 32.06 -21.35
N TYR A 9 -44.95 30.91 -22.04
CA TYR A 9 -44.46 29.66 -21.45
C TYR A 9 -42.93 29.74 -21.33
N LEU A 10 -42.40 29.99 -20.12
CA LEU A 10 -41.00 29.80 -19.79
C LEU A 10 -40.74 28.28 -19.62
N LEU A 11 -40.15 27.67 -20.64
CA LEU A 11 -39.56 26.34 -20.57
C LEU A 11 -38.29 26.45 -19.68
N LEU A 12 -38.39 26.09 -18.40
CA LEU A 12 -37.25 25.85 -17.53
C LEU A 12 -36.59 24.56 -17.98
N PHE A 13 -35.56 24.66 -18.82
CA PHE A 13 -34.62 23.61 -19.04
C PHE A 13 -33.80 23.42 -17.76
N SER A 14 -34.21 22.47 -16.92
CA SER A 14 -33.40 22.02 -15.80
C SER A 14 -32.19 21.30 -16.38
N PHE A 15 -31.09 22.03 -16.54
CA PHE A 15 -29.77 21.39 -16.70
C PHE A 15 -29.48 20.68 -15.39
N SER A 16 -29.77 19.38 -15.33
CA SER A 16 -29.17 18.52 -14.32
C SER A 16 -27.67 18.55 -14.55
N LEU A 17 -26.96 19.38 -13.76
CA LEU A 17 -25.52 19.20 -13.60
C LEU A 17 -25.34 17.79 -13.02
N HIS A 18 -25.08 16.82 -13.90
CA HIS A 18 -24.48 15.58 -13.45
C HIS A 18 -23.09 15.95 -12.93
N ALA A 19 -22.97 16.07 -11.61
CA ALA A 19 -21.66 16.04 -11.00
C ALA A 19 -21.00 14.76 -11.49
N GLU A 20 -19.89 14.91 -12.22
CA GLU A 20 -19.13 13.78 -12.72
C GLU A 20 -18.81 12.90 -11.52
N ASN A 21 -19.32 11.67 -11.50
CA ASN A 21 -19.07 10.72 -10.41
C ASN A 21 -17.60 10.32 -10.48
N VAL A 22 -16.77 10.95 -9.67
CA VAL A 22 -15.33 10.73 -9.60
C VAL A 22 -15.01 9.82 -8.42
N LEU A 23 -14.28 8.74 -8.67
CA LEU A 23 -13.63 7.92 -7.66
C LEU A 23 -12.19 8.42 -7.45
N ARG A 24 -11.90 8.99 -6.30
CA ARG A 24 -10.56 9.47 -5.94
C ARG A 24 -9.77 8.33 -5.31
N VAL A 25 -8.66 8.00 -5.94
CA VAL A 25 -7.84 6.83 -5.57
C VAL A 25 -6.44 7.29 -5.16
N SER A 26 -5.85 6.63 -4.19
CA SER A 26 -4.47 6.85 -3.78
C SER A 26 -3.78 5.54 -3.42
N ALA A 27 -2.48 5.62 -3.21
CA ALA A 27 -1.66 4.50 -2.73
C ALA A 27 -0.60 5.00 -1.78
N ILE A 28 -0.18 4.16 -0.83
CA ILE A 28 1.03 4.42 -0.06
C ILE A 28 2.22 4.52 -1.03
N PRO A 29 3.14 5.48 -0.84
CA PRO A 29 4.30 5.65 -1.72
C PRO A 29 5.40 4.65 -1.33
N ASP A 30 5.16 3.36 -1.60
CA ASP A 30 6.04 2.25 -1.25
C ASP A 30 7.24 2.09 -2.20
N GLU A 31 7.18 2.75 -3.36
CA GLU A 31 8.24 2.86 -4.37
C GLU A 31 8.30 4.28 -4.95
N VAL A 32 9.27 4.57 -5.82
CA VAL A 32 9.37 5.88 -6.50
C VAL A 32 8.12 6.21 -7.32
N PRO A 33 7.76 7.49 -7.48
CA PRO A 33 6.50 7.90 -8.13
C PRO A 33 6.31 7.36 -9.55
N THR A 34 7.38 7.22 -10.33
CA THR A 34 7.33 6.67 -11.69
C THR A 34 6.92 5.19 -11.72
N GLU A 35 7.38 4.40 -10.74
CA GLU A 35 6.99 3.00 -10.60
C GLU A 35 5.54 2.87 -10.13
N LEU A 36 5.09 3.73 -9.22
CA LEU A 36 3.69 3.77 -8.78
C LEU A 36 2.75 4.14 -9.93
N ALA A 37 3.10 5.16 -10.72
CA ALA A 37 2.33 5.55 -11.90
C ALA A 37 2.22 4.39 -12.90
N ARG A 38 3.34 3.72 -13.20
CA ARG A 38 3.36 2.54 -14.09
C ARG A 38 2.50 1.39 -13.55
N LYS A 39 2.56 1.15 -12.25
CA LYS A 39 1.84 0.07 -11.56
C LYS A 39 0.32 0.29 -11.57
N PHE A 40 -0.12 1.52 -11.35
CA PHE A 40 -1.53 1.81 -11.10
C PHE A 40 -2.29 2.40 -12.28
N ALA A 41 -1.63 2.98 -13.30
CA ALA A 41 -2.34 3.57 -14.44
C ALA A 41 -3.23 2.57 -15.19
N PRO A 42 -2.78 1.36 -15.58
CA PRO A 42 -3.65 0.38 -16.24
C PRO A 42 -4.80 -0.09 -15.35
N LEU A 43 -4.55 -0.26 -14.05
CA LEU A 43 -5.61 -0.62 -13.09
C LEU A 43 -6.66 0.50 -12.99
N GLY A 44 -6.24 1.76 -12.93
CA GLY A 44 -7.16 2.90 -12.90
C GLY A 44 -8.08 2.95 -14.11
N GLN A 45 -7.54 2.77 -15.32
CA GLN A 45 -8.32 2.70 -16.56
C GLN A 45 -9.31 1.53 -16.57
N TYR A 46 -8.87 0.38 -16.07
CA TYR A 46 -9.73 -0.79 -15.94
C TYR A 46 -10.89 -0.52 -14.97
N LEU A 47 -10.61 0.00 -13.77
CA LEU A 47 -11.63 0.31 -12.77
C LEU A 47 -12.63 1.35 -13.31
N GLU A 48 -12.15 2.40 -13.99
CA GLU A 48 -13.01 3.41 -14.61
C GLU A 48 -14.05 2.77 -15.57
N LYS A 49 -13.59 1.83 -16.42
CA LYS A 49 -14.45 1.08 -17.34
C LYS A 49 -15.47 0.19 -16.61
N GLU A 50 -15.02 -0.54 -15.57
CA GLU A 50 -15.87 -1.52 -14.87
C GLU A 50 -16.93 -0.87 -13.98
N ILE A 51 -16.58 0.23 -13.31
CA ILE A 51 -17.51 0.87 -12.36
C ILE A 51 -18.36 2.00 -13.01
N GLY A 52 -17.94 2.50 -14.19
CA GLY A 52 -18.62 3.60 -14.87
C GLY A 52 -18.47 4.96 -14.17
N MET A 53 -17.34 5.17 -13.47
CA MET A 53 -16.98 6.43 -12.81
C MET A 53 -15.58 6.84 -13.27
N LYS A 54 -15.32 8.14 -13.38
CA LYS A 54 -13.95 8.63 -13.60
C LYS A 54 -13.06 8.26 -12.43
N VAL A 55 -11.85 7.79 -12.69
CA VAL A 55 -10.86 7.44 -11.69
C VAL A 55 -9.75 8.49 -11.66
N GLU A 56 -9.62 9.20 -10.54
CA GLU A 56 -8.59 10.22 -10.34
C GLU A 56 -7.58 9.79 -9.27
N TRP A 57 -6.30 9.75 -9.66
CA TRP A 57 -5.21 9.46 -8.74
C TRP A 57 -4.78 10.70 -7.98
N THR A 58 -4.78 10.59 -6.65
CA THR A 58 -4.29 11.62 -5.74
C THR A 58 -2.95 11.16 -5.17
N PRO A 59 -1.82 11.68 -5.64
CA PRO A 59 -0.52 11.34 -5.08
C PRO A 59 -0.37 11.88 -3.67
N VAL A 60 0.35 11.16 -2.83
CA VAL A 60 0.68 11.56 -1.46
C VAL A 60 2.19 11.53 -1.24
N THR A 61 2.68 12.27 -0.25
CA THR A 61 4.11 12.42 0.02
C THR A 61 4.68 11.31 0.90
N ASP A 62 3.85 10.69 1.73
CA ASP A 62 4.25 9.64 2.66
C ASP A 62 3.06 8.75 3.07
N TYR A 63 3.35 7.69 3.81
CA TYR A 63 2.35 6.71 4.24
C TYR A 63 1.28 7.28 5.19
N ALA A 64 1.62 8.23 6.04
CA ALA A 64 0.65 8.85 6.95
C ALA A 64 -0.31 9.75 6.18
N ALA A 65 0.15 10.40 5.12
CA ALA A 65 -0.67 11.29 4.31
C ALA A 65 -1.84 10.56 3.63
N VAL A 66 -1.69 9.29 3.21
CA VAL A 66 -2.81 8.53 2.64
C VAL A 66 -3.87 8.22 3.71
N VAL A 67 -3.46 7.91 4.94
CA VAL A 67 -4.37 7.69 6.08
C VAL A 67 -5.19 8.94 6.38
N GLU A 68 -4.52 10.10 6.46
CA GLU A 68 -5.19 11.38 6.70
C GLU A 68 -6.09 11.80 5.52
N ALA A 69 -5.70 11.53 4.28
CA ALA A 69 -6.52 11.82 3.11
C ALA A 69 -7.81 10.97 3.09
N LEU A 70 -7.72 9.69 3.48
CA LEU A 70 -8.89 8.82 3.62
C LEU A 70 -9.81 9.31 4.74
N ALA A 71 -9.25 9.65 5.92
CA ALA A 71 -9.99 10.16 7.06
C ALA A 71 -10.67 11.51 6.76
N ALA A 72 -10.00 12.39 6.01
CA ALA A 72 -10.53 13.68 5.57
C ALA A 72 -11.48 13.58 4.36
N LYS A 73 -11.80 12.36 3.89
CA LYS A 73 -12.66 12.09 2.72
C LYS A 73 -12.14 12.74 1.42
N LYS A 74 -10.84 12.97 1.33
CA LYS A 74 -10.18 13.48 0.11
C LYS A 74 -9.91 12.38 -0.91
N ILE A 75 -9.89 11.13 -0.47
CA ILE A 75 -9.81 9.92 -1.30
C ILE A 75 -10.90 8.94 -0.89
N ASP A 76 -11.32 8.09 -1.81
CA ASP A 76 -12.43 7.15 -1.67
C ASP A 76 -11.95 5.71 -1.57
N LEU A 77 -10.85 5.39 -2.28
CA LEU A 77 -10.21 4.08 -2.35
C LEU A 77 -8.70 4.25 -2.18
N ALA A 78 -8.07 3.40 -1.40
CA ALA A 78 -6.63 3.44 -1.15
C ALA A 78 -5.99 2.06 -1.20
N TRP A 79 -4.82 1.95 -1.85
CA TRP A 79 -3.88 0.85 -1.68
C TRP A 79 -3.08 1.07 -0.41
N LEU A 80 -3.30 0.21 0.58
CA LEU A 80 -2.68 0.31 1.91
C LEU A 80 -1.90 -0.96 2.25
N GLY A 81 -0.86 -0.82 3.07
CA GLY A 81 -0.32 -1.95 3.82
C GLY A 81 -1.20 -2.26 5.03
N GLY A 82 -1.04 -3.44 5.63
CA GLY A 82 -1.83 -3.85 6.80
C GLY A 82 -1.77 -2.87 7.96
N PHE A 83 -0.59 -2.27 8.21
CA PHE A 83 -0.45 -1.29 9.31
C PHE A 83 -1.10 0.05 8.96
N THR A 84 -0.96 0.57 7.75
CA THR A 84 -1.67 1.78 7.33
C THR A 84 -3.19 1.56 7.29
N PHE A 85 -3.67 0.36 6.96
CA PHE A 85 -5.07 0.00 7.09
C PHE A 85 -5.53 0.07 8.57
N VAL A 86 -4.78 -0.53 9.49
CA VAL A 86 -5.09 -0.46 10.94
C VAL A 86 -5.14 1.00 11.41
N GLN A 87 -4.16 1.83 11.03
CA GLN A 87 -4.14 3.26 11.33
C GLN A 87 -5.37 3.98 10.75
N ALA A 88 -5.71 3.72 9.47
CA ALA A 88 -6.87 4.30 8.83
C ALA A 88 -8.18 3.92 9.53
N ARG A 89 -8.33 2.63 9.89
CA ARG A 89 -9.52 2.14 10.60
C ARG A 89 -9.66 2.74 11.99
N LEU A 90 -8.58 2.81 12.76
CA LEU A 90 -8.57 3.47 14.07
C LEU A 90 -8.90 4.96 13.95
N ARG A 91 -8.40 5.64 12.92
CA ARG A 91 -8.61 7.07 12.68
C ARG A 91 -10.03 7.40 12.23
N THR A 92 -10.63 6.55 11.37
CA THR A 92 -11.97 6.76 10.79
C THR A 92 -13.09 6.05 11.56
N GLY A 93 -12.77 4.99 12.28
CA GLY A 93 -13.72 4.08 12.91
C GLY A 93 -14.42 3.11 11.95
N ASN A 94 -14.35 3.32 10.63
CA ASN A 94 -15.20 2.61 9.68
C ASN A 94 -14.54 2.28 8.32
N ALA A 95 -13.25 2.51 8.12
CA ALA A 95 -12.56 2.10 6.89
C ALA A 95 -12.70 0.59 6.64
N ILE A 96 -12.96 0.18 5.40
CA ILE A 96 -13.28 -1.20 5.03
C ILE A 96 -12.27 -1.71 4.00
N PRO A 97 -11.47 -2.74 4.31
CA PRO A 97 -10.64 -3.42 3.32
C PRO A 97 -11.57 -4.34 2.51
N ILE A 98 -11.54 -4.21 1.18
CA ILE A 98 -12.49 -4.92 0.31
C ILE A 98 -11.85 -6.13 -0.38
N VAL A 99 -10.62 -5.97 -0.86
CA VAL A 99 -9.86 -7.04 -1.52
C VAL A 99 -8.37 -6.93 -1.21
N GLN A 100 -7.69 -8.05 -1.38
CA GLN A 100 -6.23 -8.17 -1.33
C GLN A 100 -5.74 -9.11 -2.43
N ARG A 101 -4.45 -9.11 -2.71
CA ARG A 101 -3.86 -10.19 -3.52
C ARG A 101 -3.78 -11.44 -2.68
N GLU A 102 -3.85 -12.61 -3.29
CA GLU A 102 -3.70 -13.89 -2.56
C GLU A 102 -2.35 -13.98 -1.84
N GLU A 103 -1.29 -13.43 -2.44
CA GLU A 103 0.06 -13.36 -1.87
C GLU A 103 0.12 -12.57 -0.56
N ASP A 104 -0.82 -11.65 -0.35
CA ASP A 104 -0.83 -10.80 0.85
C ASP A 104 -1.29 -11.51 2.12
N GLU A 105 -1.84 -12.74 2.02
CA GLU A 105 -2.15 -13.57 3.18
C GLU A 105 -0.91 -14.15 3.87
N LYS A 106 0.19 -14.31 3.10
CA LYS A 106 1.45 -14.91 3.57
C LYS A 106 2.63 -14.05 3.17
N PHE A 107 2.48 -12.73 3.34
CA PHE A 107 3.51 -11.78 2.96
C PHE A 107 4.72 -11.85 3.89
N THR A 108 5.91 -11.49 3.39
CA THR A 108 7.15 -11.52 4.18
C THR A 108 7.99 -10.26 3.96
N SER A 109 8.93 -10.01 4.87
CA SER A 109 9.98 -9.01 4.73
C SER A 109 11.33 -9.66 4.52
N LYS A 110 12.17 -9.03 3.71
CA LYS A 110 13.56 -9.42 3.48
C LYS A 110 14.50 -8.48 4.20
N PHE A 111 15.32 -9.02 5.08
CA PHE A 111 16.44 -8.32 5.71
C PHE A 111 17.66 -8.46 4.82
N ILE A 112 18.20 -7.35 4.40
CA ILE A 112 19.27 -7.27 3.41
C ILE A 112 20.51 -6.60 3.96
N THR A 113 21.67 -6.97 3.43
CA THR A 113 22.97 -6.42 3.79
C THR A 113 23.97 -6.60 2.63
N SER A 114 25.09 -5.88 2.66
CA SER A 114 26.20 -6.18 1.74
C SER A 114 26.74 -7.59 1.96
N VAL A 115 27.13 -8.27 0.89
CA VAL A 115 27.72 -9.64 0.96
C VAL A 115 28.99 -9.66 1.83
N ASN A 116 29.71 -8.53 1.90
CA ASN A 116 30.97 -8.37 2.65
C ASN A 116 30.78 -7.80 4.06
N SER A 117 29.53 -7.60 4.53
CA SER A 117 29.24 -6.97 5.82
C SER A 117 29.62 -7.78 7.05
N GLY A 118 29.77 -9.08 6.91
CA GLY A 118 29.89 -10.03 8.03
C GLY A 118 28.55 -10.35 8.72
N ILE A 119 27.43 -9.74 8.30
CA ILE A 119 26.09 -9.97 8.86
C ILE A 119 25.46 -11.19 8.19
N ASN A 120 25.11 -12.23 8.98
CA ASN A 120 24.52 -13.47 8.50
C ASN A 120 23.26 -13.89 9.29
N LYS A 121 23.01 -13.28 10.44
CA LYS A 121 21.86 -13.54 11.33
C LYS A 121 21.45 -12.26 12.05
N LEU A 122 20.28 -12.28 12.69
CA LEU A 122 19.72 -11.08 13.35
C LEU A 122 20.63 -10.54 14.46
N GLU A 123 21.31 -11.40 15.23
CA GLU A 123 22.18 -10.98 16.32
C GLU A 123 23.39 -10.16 15.84
N ASP A 124 23.83 -10.34 14.59
CA ASP A 124 24.94 -9.59 13.99
C ASP A 124 24.57 -8.12 13.72
N LEU A 125 23.29 -7.74 13.89
CA LEU A 125 22.83 -6.35 13.79
C LEU A 125 23.22 -5.49 14.99
N LYS A 126 23.64 -6.09 16.12
CA LYS A 126 24.10 -5.34 17.29
C LYS A 126 25.27 -4.42 16.95
N GLY A 127 25.13 -3.14 17.30
CA GLY A 127 26.14 -2.12 17.01
C GLY A 127 26.24 -1.71 15.53
N ARG A 128 25.36 -2.19 14.67
CA ARG A 128 25.31 -1.82 13.24
C ARG A 128 24.33 -0.67 12.98
N THR A 129 24.50 0.01 11.86
CA THR A 129 23.52 0.97 11.35
C THR A 129 22.44 0.22 10.57
N PHE A 130 21.16 0.53 10.84
CA PHE A 130 20.03 -0.17 10.26
C PHE A 130 19.02 0.81 9.68
N THR A 131 18.47 0.50 8.50
CA THR A 131 17.39 1.28 7.93
C THR A 131 16.10 0.48 7.79
N PHE A 132 15.03 1.01 8.36
CA PHE A 132 13.67 0.63 8.03
C PHE A 132 13.20 1.34 6.76
N GLY A 133 12.02 0.95 6.22
CA GLY A 133 11.33 1.68 5.15
C GLY A 133 10.63 2.94 5.67
N SER A 134 9.32 3.08 5.46
CA SER A 134 8.50 4.12 6.11
C SER A 134 8.12 3.69 7.53
N VAL A 135 7.97 4.65 8.44
CA VAL A 135 7.53 4.42 9.84
C VAL A 135 6.19 3.66 9.88
N SER A 136 5.26 4.00 8.98
CA SER A 136 3.93 3.37 8.89
C SER A 136 3.87 2.16 7.95
N SER A 137 5.03 1.66 7.45
CA SER A 137 5.06 0.45 6.63
C SER A 137 4.89 -0.80 7.48
N THR A 138 4.05 -1.74 7.04
CA THR A 138 3.93 -3.08 7.63
C THR A 138 5.23 -3.86 7.46
N SER A 139 5.61 -4.09 6.22
CA SER A 139 6.75 -4.94 5.83
C SER A 139 8.10 -4.25 5.91
N GLY A 140 8.13 -2.92 5.86
CA GLY A 140 9.36 -2.13 5.98
C GLY A 140 9.66 -1.61 7.39
N SER A 141 8.74 -1.74 8.34
CA SER A 141 8.92 -1.20 9.70
C SER A 141 8.27 -2.07 10.77
N LEU A 142 6.94 -2.12 10.83
CA LEU A 142 6.21 -2.72 11.95
C LEU A 142 6.57 -4.20 12.16
N MET A 143 6.31 -5.08 11.18
CA MET A 143 6.53 -6.51 11.35
C MET A 143 8.00 -6.86 11.54
N PRO A 144 8.95 -6.27 10.78
CA PRO A 144 10.38 -6.40 11.09
C PRO A 144 10.74 -6.02 12.53
N ARG A 145 10.25 -4.88 13.02
CA ARG A 145 10.48 -4.42 14.40
C ARG A 145 9.91 -5.40 15.40
N TYR A 146 8.67 -5.85 15.20
CA TYR A 146 8.02 -6.83 16.05
C TYR A 146 8.85 -8.12 16.16
N PHE A 147 9.31 -8.67 15.02
CA PHE A 147 10.14 -9.89 15.04
C PHE A 147 11.53 -9.66 15.66
N LEU A 148 12.17 -8.50 15.44
CA LEU A 148 13.41 -8.16 16.15
C LEU A 148 13.21 -8.19 17.65
N LEU A 149 12.13 -7.60 18.17
CA LEU A 149 11.79 -7.62 19.60
C LEU A 149 11.54 -9.05 20.11
N GLN A 150 10.86 -9.89 19.33
CA GLN A 150 10.64 -11.32 19.66
C GLN A 150 11.97 -12.10 19.75
N HIS A 151 12.98 -11.68 18.99
CA HIS A 151 14.36 -12.24 19.06
C HIS A 151 15.23 -11.55 20.11
N GLY A 152 14.65 -10.73 21.00
CA GLY A 152 15.38 -10.04 22.07
C GLY A 152 16.25 -8.87 21.61
N LEU A 153 16.05 -8.39 20.36
CA LEU A 153 16.75 -7.26 19.77
C LEU A 153 15.87 -6.02 19.78
N ASN A 154 16.25 -5.01 20.54
CA ASN A 154 15.60 -3.70 20.52
C ASN A 154 16.40 -2.76 19.61
N PRO A 155 15.86 -2.36 18.45
CA PRO A 155 16.62 -1.53 17.49
C PRO A 155 17.16 -0.22 18.09
N GLU A 156 16.39 0.44 18.96
CA GLU A 156 16.79 1.72 19.58
C GLU A 156 17.91 1.56 20.61
N ARG A 157 18.01 0.38 21.23
CA ARG A 157 19.02 0.11 22.26
C ARG A 157 20.24 -0.61 21.70
N ASP A 158 20.01 -1.59 20.81
CA ASP A 158 21.04 -2.57 20.45
C ASP A 158 21.76 -2.21 19.15
N PHE A 159 21.17 -1.35 18.30
CA PHE A 159 21.77 -0.92 17.05
C PHE A 159 22.55 0.39 17.25
N LYS A 160 23.61 0.59 16.46
CA LYS A 160 24.38 1.83 16.50
C LYS A 160 23.55 3.05 16.10
N ARG A 161 22.68 2.88 15.10
CA ARG A 161 21.76 3.90 14.59
C ARG A 161 20.61 3.24 13.84
N VAL A 162 19.42 3.75 14.06
CA VAL A 162 18.21 3.44 13.27
C VAL A 162 17.88 4.63 12.38
N ALA A 163 17.52 4.37 11.14
CA ALA A 163 17.05 5.35 10.17
C ALA A 163 15.82 4.83 9.41
N TYR A 164 15.17 5.71 8.67
CA TYR A 164 14.02 5.38 7.83
C TYR A 164 14.29 5.89 6.41
N SER A 165 14.27 5.01 5.43
CA SER A 165 14.52 5.35 4.02
C SER A 165 13.29 5.96 3.33
N GLY A 166 12.10 5.71 3.88
CA GLY A 166 10.81 6.18 3.37
C GLY A 166 10.11 5.23 2.41
N ALA A 167 10.84 4.46 1.60
CA ALA A 167 10.30 3.54 0.60
C ALA A 167 11.17 2.27 0.48
N HIS A 168 10.64 1.21 -0.12
CA HIS A 168 11.33 -0.08 -0.19
C HIS A 168 12.53 -0.08 -1.14
N ASP A 169 12.39 0.55 -2.30
CA ASP A 169 13.50 0.72 -3.26
C ASP A 169 14.61 1.61 -2.70
N ALA A 170 14.26 2.66 -1.95
CA ALA A 170 15.21 3.50 -1.24
C ALA A 170 15.98 2.70 -0.17
N THR A 171 15.33 1.78 0.55
CA THR A 171 16.01 0.87 1.49
C THR A 171 17.11 0.07 0.80
N ALA A 172 16.77 -0.57 -0.33
CA ALA A 172 17.72 -1.36 -1.09
C ALA A 172 18.90 -0.51 -1.61
N ALA A 173 18.60 0.69 -2.13
CA ALA A 173 19.62 1.64 -2.59
C ALA A 173 20.54 2.13 -1.45
N TRP A 174 20.01 2.34 -0.24
CA TRP A 174 20.82 2.76 0.90
C TRP A 174 21.79 1.68 1.35
N VAL A 175 21.35 0.41 1.38
CA VAL A 175 22.21 -0.72 1.72
C VAL A 175 23.27 -0.93 0.63
N ALA A 176 22.88 -0.89 -0.64
CA ALA A 176 23.81 -1.01 -1.75
C ALA A 176 24.88 0.09 -1.77
N ALA A 177 24.52 1.31 -1.38
CA ALA A 177 25.43 2.46 -1.29
C ALA A 177 26.23 2.53 0.03
N GLY A 178 26.06 1.58 0.95
CA GLY A 178 26.72 1.58 2.26
C GLY A 178 26.27 2.70 3.21
N LYS A 179 25.12 3.32 2.97
CA LYS A 179 24.54 4.32 3.89
C LYS A 179 23.97 3.69 5.17
N ALA A 180 23.63 2.40 5.11
CA ALA A 180 23.29 1.57 6.24
C ALA A 180 23.96 0.19 6.06
N ASP A 181 24.40 -0.43 7.17
CA ASP A 181 25.00 -1.76 7.16
C ASP A 181 23.99 -2.83 6.78
N ALA A 182 22.73 -2.64 7.19
CA ALA A 182 21.60 -3.50 6.85
C ALA A 182 20.29 -2.71 6.76
N GLY A 183 19.30 -3.32 6.14
CA GLY A 183 17.96 -2.74 6.06
C GLY A 183 16.91 -3.82 5.84
N VAL A 184 15.64 -3.41 5.83
CA VAL A 184 14.51 -4.32 5.62
C VAL A 184 13.50 -3.70 4.66
N LEU A 185 13.01 -4.52 3.74
CA LEU A 185 11.99 -4.13 2.75
C LEU A 185 11.04 -5.28 2.47
N ASN A 186 9.95 -5.01 1.76
CA ASN A 186 9.02 -6.06 1.38
C ASN A 186 9.64 -7.05 0.38
N ALA A 187 9.22 -8.31 0.45
CA ALA A 187 9.76 -9.37 -0.39
C ALA A 187 9.50 -9.12 -1.88
N SER A 188 8.31 -8.65 -2.23
CA SER A 188 7.89 -8.43 -3.62
C SER A 188 8.72 -7.34 -4.33
N VAL A 189 9.04 -6.23 -3.64
CA VAL A 189 9.93 -5.19 -4.21
C VAL A 189 11.36 -5.69 -4.28
N TRP A 190 11.85 -6.43 -3.28
CA TRP A 190 13.18 -7.05 -3.35
C TRP A 190 13.31 -7.94 -4.57
N GLU A 191 12.37 -8.85 -4.79
CA GLU A 191 12.35 -9.75 -5.93
C GLU A 191 12.32 -8.98 -7.26
N LYS A 192 11.45 -7.96 -7.38
CA LYS A 192 11.38 -7.08 -8.55
C LYS A 192 12.72 -6.38 -8.82
N LEU A 193 13.37 -5.85 -7.81
CA LEU A 193 14.67 -5.16 -7.95
C LEU A 193 15.79 -6.12 -8.38
N ALA A 194 15.80 -7.34 -7.82
CA ALA A 194 16.75 -8.38 -8.19
C ALA A 194 16.52 -8.89 -9.63
N GLU A 195 15.27 -9.21 -9.99
CA GLU A 195 14.88 -9.67 -11.34
C GLU A 195 15.19 -8.64 -12.43
N SER A 196 14.98 -7.35 -12.14
CA SER A 196 15.25 -6.26 -13.08
C SER A 196 16.71 -5.79 -13.11
N GLY A 197 17.59 -6.36 -12.27
CA GLY A 197 18.98 -5.95 -12.16
C GLY A 197 19.19 -4.56 -11.53
N LYS A 198 18.15 -3.97 -10.94
CA LYS A 198 18.24 -2.69 -10.20
C LYS A 198 19.02 -2.81 -8.89
N VAL A 199 19.12 -4.01 -8.35
CA VAL A 199 20.00 -4.38 -7.25
C VAL A 199 20.92 -5.53 -7.72
N ASP A 200 22.21 -5.33 -7.54
CA ASP A 200 23.20 -6.37 -7.81
C ASP A 200 23.24 -7.38 -6.65
N THR A 201 22.66 -8.56 -6.87
CA THR A 201 22.61 -9.64 -5.88
C THR A 201 23.98 -10.26 -5.58
N LYS A 202 25.02 -9.92 -6.35
CA LYS A 202 26.42 -10.26 -6.03
C LYS A 202 27.03 -9.32 -4.99
N GLN A 203 26.41 -8.14 -4.76
CA GLN A 203 26.85 -7.15 -3.78
C GLN A 203 25.93 -7.05 -2.56
N VAL A 204 24.62 -7.27 -2.74
CA VAL A 204 23.62 -7.23 -1.67
C VAL A 204 22.92 -8.58 -1.56
N LYS A 205 22.85 -9.12 -0.36
CA LYS A 205 22.20 -10.40 -0.06
C LYS A 205 21.06 -10.25 0.93
N VAL A 206 20.10 -11.16 0.85
CA VAL A 206 19.13 -11.41 1.93
C VAL A 206 19.82 -12.32 2.95
N PHE A 207 19.78 -11.94 4.23
CA PHE A 207 20.34 -12.76 5.31
C PHE A 207 19.28 -13.31 6.26
N TRP A 208 18.07 -12.70 6.25
CA TRP A 208 16.93 -13.21 7.01
C TRP A 208 15.61 -12.84 6.35
N THR A 209 14.60 -13.69 6.51
CA THR A 209 13.22 -13.47 6.03
C THR A 209 12.27 -13.69 7.21
N THR A 210 11.30 -12.80 7.38
CA THR A 210 10.31 -12.91 8.46
C THR A 210 9.42 -14.13 8.29
N PRO A 211 8.80 -14.64 9.37
CA PRO A 211 7.57 -15.41 9.28
C PRO A 211 6.50 -14.65 8.47
N PRO A 212 5.53 -15.37 7.88
CA PRO A 212 4.47 -14.75 7.09
C PRO A 212 3.46 -13.98 7.95
N TYR A 213 2.85 -12.96 7.35
CA TYR A 213 1.78 -12.13 7.95
C TYR A 213 0.89 -11.57 6.84
N TYR A 214 -0.31 -11.05 7.21
CA TYR A 214 -1.17 -10.29 6.30
C TYR A 214 -0.59 -8.90 6.03
N ASP A 215 -0.53 -8.47 4.75
CA ASP A 215 -0.05 -7.12 4.42
C ASP A 215 -1.05 -6.36 3.54
N TYR A 216 -0.77 -6.16 2.27
CA TYR A 216 -1.48 -5.20 1.43
C TYR A 216 -2.96 -5.48 1.25
N ASN A 217 -3.72 -4.40 1.05
CA ASN A 217 -5.15 -4.45 0.75
C ASN A 217 -5.61 -3.18 0.03
N TRP A 218 -6.73 -3.28 -0.65
CA TRP A 218 -7.50 -2.16 -1.14
C TRP A 218 -8.58 -1.82 -0.13
N THR A 219 -8.56 -0.60 0.38
CA THR A 219 -9.47 -0.10 1.42
C THR A 219 -10.29 1.06 0.90
N VAL A 220 -11.60 1.02 1.15
CA VAL A 220 -12.51 2.13 0.91
C VAL A 220 -12.82 2.88 2.21
N ARG A 221 -13.18 4.17 2.11
CA ARG A 221 -13.79 4.88 3.23
C ARG A 221 -15.15 4.27 3.56
N GLY A 222 -15.49 4.16 4.84
CA GLY A 222 -16.65 3.38 5.30
C GLY A 222 -18.01 4.02 5.02
N ASP A 223 -18.06 5.27 4.54
CA ASP A 223 -19.27 5.97 4.12
C ASP A 223 -19.42 6.08 2.58
N LEU A 224 -18.59 5.35 1.82
CA LEU A 224 -18.75 5.24 0.37
C LEU A 224 -20.05 4.48 0.05
N ASP A 225 -20.74 4.89 -1.01
CA ASP A 225 -21.98 4.23 -1.44
C ASP A 225 -21.77 2.71 -1.57
N PRO A 226 -22.58 1.90 -0.87
CA PRO A 226 -22.48 0.43 -0.91
C PRO A 226 -22.56 -0.15 -2.33
N ALA A 227 -23.28 0.49 -3.26
CA ALA A 227 -23.34 0.06 -4.65
C ALA A 227 -22.00 0.27 -5.37
N VAL A 228 -21.27 1.35 -5.06
CA VAL A 228 -19.91 1.61 -5.56
C VAL A 228 -18.94 0.61 -4.96
N VAL A 229 -19.00 0.37 -3.64
CA VAL A 229 -18.16 -0.63 -2.95
C VAL A 229 -18.34 -2.02 -3.58
N LYS A 230 -19.58 -2.43 -3.84
CA LYS A 230 -19.89 -3.71 -4.49
C LYS A 230 -19.26 -3.79 -5.89
N LYS A 231 -19.46 -2.77 -6.74
CA LYS A 231 -18.88 -2.73 -8.09
C LYS A 231 -17.35 -2.79 -8.06
N LEU A 232 -16.70 -2.05 -7.17
CA LEU A 232 -15.25 -2.08 -6.97
C LEU A 232 -14.77 -3.48 -6.60
N THR A 233 -15.42 -4.09 -5.61
CA THR A 233 -15.07 -5.45 -5.17
C THR A 233 -15.21 -6.45 -6.32
N GLU A 234 -16.32 -6.42 -7.05
CA GLU A 234 -16.57 -7.30 -8.21
C GLU A 234 -15.54 -7.06 -9.32
N ALA A 235 -15.18 -5.80 -9.60
CA ALA A 235 -14.16 -5.46 -10.60
C ALA A 235 -12.80 -6.07 -10.25
N PHE A 236 -12.35 -5.95 -9.02
CA PHE A 236 -11.09 -6.58 -8.59
C PHE A 236 -11.15 -8.10 -8.68
N LEU A 237 -12.24 -8.72 -8.21
CA LEU A 237 -12.38 -10.18 -8.20
C LEU A 237 -12.52 -10.79 -9.61
N LYS A 238 -12.91 -9.99 -10.60
CA LYS A 238 -13.00 -10.38 -12.01
C LYS A 238 -11.64 -10.42 -12.71
N LEU A 239 -10.60 -9.78 -12.14
CA LEU A 239 -9.27 -9.77 -12.72
C LEU A 239 -8.70 -11.20 -12.75
N ASP A 240 -8.30 -11.67 -13.95
CA ASP A 240 -7.79 -13.01 -14.21
C ASP A 240 -6.48 -12.91 -15.01
N PRO A 241 -5.36 -13.47 -14.54
CA PRO A 241 -4.07 -13.45 -15.25
C PRO A 241 -4.10 -14.22 -16.59
N ASN A 242 -5.07 -15.09 -16.80
CA ASN A 242 -5.26 -15.81 -18.07
C ASN A 242 -6.01 -15.00 -19.11
N ASN A 243 -6.70 -13.92 -18.71
CA ASN A 243 -7.33 -13.00 -19.65
C ASN A 243 -6.29 -12.04 -20.23
N PRO A 244 -6.07 -12.00 -21.57
CA PRO A 244 -5.09 -11.10 -22.20
C PRO A 244 -5.27 -9.60 -21.83
N GLU A 245 -6.51 -9.13 -21.65
CA GLU A 245 -6.82 -7.74 -21.27
C GLU A 245 -6.41 -7.43 -19.81
N HIS A 246 -6.38 -8.43 -18.93
CA HIS A 246 -6.02 -8.27 -17.53
C HIS A 246 -4.56 -8.59 -17.22
N LYS A 247 -3.88 -9.28 -18.14
CA LYS A 247 -2.52 -9.83 -17.93
C LYS A 247 -1.51 -8.78 -17.49
N GLU A 248 -1.52 -7.62 -18.13
CA GLU A 248 -0.60 -6.53 -17.77
C GLU A 248 -0.89 -6.00 -16.36
N ILE A 249 -2.16 -5.77 -16.03
CA ILE A 249 -2.59 -5.30 -14.70
C ILE A 249 -2.12 -6.28 -13.62
N MET A 250 -2.40 -7.57 -13.82
CA MET A 250 -2.05 -8.63 -12.88
C MET A 250 -0.52 -8.74 -12.69
N ALA A 251 0.25 -8.67 -13.79
CA ALA A 251 1.72 -8.69 -13.74
C ALA A 251 2.28 -7.47 -12.99
N LEU A 252 1.76 -6.26 -13.25
CA LEU A 252 2.19 -5.03 -12.57
C LEU A 252 1.83 -5.04 -11.08
N GLN A 253 0.68 -5.61 -10.71
CA GLN A 253 0.28 -5.82 -9.32
C GLN A 253 1.02 -6.99 -8.66
N ARG A 254 1.75 -7.84 -9.41
CA ARG A 254 2.35 -9.10 -8.95
C ARG A 254 1.31 -9.96 -8.23
N ALA A 255 0.14 -10.06 -8.82
CA ALA A 255 -1.00 -10.77 -8.27
C ALA A 255 -1.30 -12.04 -9.07
N SER A 256 -1.41 -13.18 -8.41
CA SER A 256 -1.95 -14.41 -8.99
C SER A 256 -3.47 -14.28 -9.14
N ARG A 257 -4.12 -13.72 -8.14
CA ARG A 257 -5.54 -13.33 -8.15
C ARG A 257 -5.81 -12.33 -7.03
N PHE A 258 -6.94 -11.63 -7.13
CA PHE A 258 -7.50 -10.86 -6.03
C PHE A 258 -8.53 -11.72 -5.29
N ILE A 259 -8.54 -11.61 -3.97
CA ILE A 259 -9.46 -12.31 -3.07
C ILE A 259 -10.14 -11.32 -2.13
N PRO A 260 -11.35 -11.62 -1.60
CA PRO A 260 -11.97 -10.79 -0.57
C PRO A 260 -11.10 -10.74 0.69
N THR A 261 -11.12 -9.60 1.39
CA THR A 261 -10.48 -9.48 2.69
C THR A 261 -11.43 -8.80 3.70
N LYS A 262 -11.05 -8.82 4.97
CA LYS A 262 -11.88 -8.29 6.05
C LYS A 262 -11.00 -7.73 7.17
N PRO A 263 -11.51 -6.83 8.03
CA PRO A 263 -10.73 -6.21 9.09
C PRO A 263 -10.07 -7.21 10.06
N GLU A 264 -10.71 -8.33 10.31
CA GLU A 264 -10.23 -9.36 11.25
C GLU A 264 -8.89 -9.96 10.84
N ASN A 265 -8.58 -9.99 9.54
CA ASN A 265 -7.31 -10.49 9.01
C ASN A 265 -6.10 -9.66 9.49
N TYR A 266 -6.32 -8.40 9.87
CA TYR A 266 -5.28 -7.45 10.31
C TYR A 266 -5.21 -7.28 11.82
N LYS A 267 -5.93 -8.11 12.60
CA LYS A 267 -5.91 -8.05 14.06
C LYS A 267 -4.51 -8.33 14.63
N SER A 268 -3.81 -9.30 14.09
CA SER A 268 -2.43 -9.60 14.50
C SER A 268 -1.46 -8.44 14.18
N THR A 269 -1.70 -7.70 13.10
CA THR A 269 -0.94 -6.49 12.75
C THR A 269 -1.18 -5.38 13.78
N GLU A 270 -2.42 -5.20 14.24
CA GLU A 270 -2.73 -4.24 15.30
C GLU A 270 -2.08 -4.66 16.64
N GLU A 271 -2.17 -5.93 17.01
CA GLU A 271 -1.54 -6.47 18.22
C GLU A 271 0.00 -6.30 18.18
N ALA A 272 0.62 -6.59 17.04
CA ALA A 272 2.05 -6.36 16.83
C ALA A 272 2.42 -4.88 16.97
N ALA A 273 1.59 -3.96 16.45
CA ALA A 273 1.84 -2.53 16.53
C ALA A 273 1.75 -2.00 17.99
N ARG A 274 0.79 -2.49 18.76
CA ARG A 274 0.70 -2.19 20.21
C ARG A 274 1.90 -2.76 20.97
N SER A 275 2.26 -4.01 20.72
CA SER A 275 3.42 -4.67 21.33
C SER A 275 4.74 -3.98 20.99
N ALA A 276 4.89 -3.47 19.77
CA ALA A 276 6.07 -2.75 19.32
C ALA A 276 6.10 -1.27 19.74
N GLY A 277 5.06 -0.77 20.45
CA GLY A 277 4.95 0.62 20.91
C GLY A 277 4.67 1.63 19.78
N LEU A 278 4.19 1.17 18.62
CA LEU A 278 3.85 2.01 17.47
C LEU A 278 2.37 2.43 17.46
N LEU A 279 1.53 1.79 18.29
CA LEU A 279 0.17 2.22 18.63
C LEU A 279 0.03 2.28 20.15
N LYS A 280 -0.75 3.27 20.61
CA LYS A 280 -1.13 3.44 22.03
C LYS A 280 -2.32 2.55 22.39
#